data_ce1cadced689ecc15e3605e80b7c8d2e
#
_entry.id   ce1cadced689ecc15e3605e80b7c8d2e
#
_cell.length_a   1.000
_cell.length_b   1.000
_cell.length_c   1.000
_cell.angle_alpha   90.00
_cell.angle_beta   90.00
_cell.angle_gamma   90.00
#
_symmetry.space_group_name_H-M   'P 1'
#
loop_
_entity.id
_entity.type
_entity.pdbx_description
1 polymer ?
#
loop_
_entity_poly.entity_id
_entity_poly.type
_entity_poly.pdbx_seq_one_letter_code
_entity_poly.pdbx_strand_id
1 'polypeptide(L)'
;MIITLCGSLKFESKFKDVKKKLEFFGYEVYTPQFFKEGVVKPPIEELVKEHQRKINLADIVFIINVNGYIGEDTRNEIQYANKHNKKIIYLEPV
;
A
#
# COMPACT_ATOMS: atom_id res chain seq x y z
N MET A 1 -15.23 -5.18 -3.09
CA MET A 1 -13.97 -5.00 -3.81
C MET A 1 -12.88 -4.65 -2.80
N ILE A 2 -11.73 -5.27 -2.93
CA ILE A 2 -10.59 -5.06 -2.03
C ILE A 2 -9.57 -4.16 -2.69
N ILE A 3 -9.13 -3.12 -1.99
CA ILE A 3 -8.09 -2.20 -2.43
C ILE A 3 -6.95 -2.26 -1.43
N THR A 4 -5.74 -2.53 -1.92
CA THR A 4 -4.54 -2.50 -1.09
C THR A 4 -3.72 -1.25 -1.43
N LEU A 5 -3.39 -0.47 -0.40
CA LEU A 5 -2.61 0.75 -0.55
C LEU A 5 -1.13 0.43 -0.42
N CYS A 6 -0.32 0.97 -1.34
CA CYS A 6 1.14 0.85 -1.32
C CYS A 6 1.75 2.25 -1.38
N GLY A 7 2.90 2.42 -0.75
CA GLY A 7 3.58 3.72 -0.77
C GLY A 7 4.61 3.80 0.36
N SER A 8 5.34 4.89 0.41
CA SER A 8 6.30 5.14 1.46
C SER A 8 5.60 5.31 2.82
N LEU A 9 6.13 4.67 3.86
CA LEU A 9 5.57 4.77 5.21
C LEU A 9 5.62 6.20 5.76
N LYS A 10 6.44 7.08 5.19
CA LYS A 10 6.47 8.48 5.59
C LYS A 10 5.16 9.22 5.28
N PHE A 11 4.31 8.63 4.43
CA PHE A 11 3.00 9.20 4.09
C PHE A 11 1.86 8.62 4.93
N GLU A 12 2.15 8.20 6.15
CA GLU A 12 1.16 7.53 7.01
C GLU A 12 -0.18 8.27 7.09
N SER A 13 -0.15 9.60 7.29
CA SER A 13 -1.39 10.36 7.41
C SER A 13 -2.21 10.32 6.11
N LYS A 14 -1.54 10.33 4.96
CA LYS A 14 -2.23 10.23 3.67
C LYS A 14 -2.85 8.85 3.48
N PHE A 15 -2.16 7.78 3.91
CA PHE A 15 -2.75 6.44 3.93
C PHE A 15 -4.06 6.42 4.71
N LYS A 16 -4.06 7.03 5.89
CA LYS A 16 -5.27 7.08 6.74
C LYS A 16 -6.40 7.84 6.07
N ASP A 17 -6.09 8.98 5.44
CA ASP A 17 -7.09 9.78 4.74
C ASP A 17 -7.71 9.01 3.57
N VAL A 18 -6.87 8.40 2.73
CA VAL A 18 -7.35 7.65 1.57
C VAL A 18 -8.15 6.43 2.00
N LYS A 19 -7.66 5.70 3.00
CA LYS A 19 -8.36 4.54 3.54
C LYS A 19 -9.77 4.92 4.00
N LYS A 20 -9.87 5.99 4.78
CA LYS A 20 -11.15 6.47 5.30
C LYS A 20 -12.14 6.79 4.19
N LYS A 21 -11.67 7.48 3.14
CA LYS A 21 -12.51 7.84 2.00
C LYS A 21 -12.98 6.61 1.24
N LEU A 22 -12.09 5.67 0.98
CA LEU A 22 -12.43 4.46 0.22
C LEU A 22 -13.39 3.58 1.02
N GLU A 23 -13.19 3.46 2.32
CA GLU A 23 -14.11 2.71 3.18
C GLU A 23 -15.48 3.36 3.23
N PHE A 24 -15.53 4.68 3.21
CA PHE A 24 -16.82 5.40 3.14
C PHE A 24 -17.62 5.00 1.90
N PHE A 25 -16.94 4.72 0.78
CA PHE A 25 -17.59 4.27 -0.45
C PHE A 25 -17.83 2.76 -0.50
N GLY A 26 -17.56 2.04 0.59
CA GLY A 26 -17.88 0.63 0.69
C GLY A 26 -16.76 -0.34 0.29
N TYR A 27 -15.55 0.15 0.04
CA TYR A 27 -14.41 -0.72 -0.27
C TYR A 27 -13.81 -1.29 1.00
N GLU A 28 -13.28 -2.51 0.90
CA GLU A 28 -12.42 -3.09 1.92
C GLU A 28 -10.98 -2.67 1.62
N VAL A 29 -10.29 -2.05 2.60
CA VAL A 29 -8.99 -1.42 2.33
C VAL A 29 -7.93 -1.98 3.27
N TYR A 30 -6.81 -2.42 2.69
CA TYR A 30 -5.62 -2.84 3.43
C TYR A 30 -4.50 -1.84 3.23
N THR A 31 -3.70 -1.65 4.30
CA THR A 31 -2.53 -0.78 4.29
C THR A 31 -1.30 -1.57 4.76
N PRO A 32 -0.07 -1.04 4.52
CA PRO A 32 1.09 -1.57 5.23
C PRO A 32 0.89 -1.41 6.74
N GLN A 33 1.66 -2.16 7.51
CA GLN A 33 1.68 -1.97 8.95
C GLN A 33 2.49 -0.72 9.29
N PHE A 34 1.96 0.09 10.22
CA PHE A 34 2.66 1.25 10.74
C PHE A 34 2.99 0.99 12.21
N PHE A 35 4.25 1.19 12.58
CA PHE A 35 4.73 0.91 13.92
C PHE A 35 5.03 2.19 14.66
N LYS A 36 4.64 2.25 15.94
CA LYS A 36 5.02 3.36 16.81
C LYS A 36 6.49 3.26 17.18
N GLU A 37 7.11 4.40 17.44
CA GLU A 37 8.48 4.45 17.91
C GLU A 37 8.64 3.60 19.17
N GLY A 38 9.75 2.86 19.25
CA GLY A 38 10.04 2.00 20.39
C GLY A 38 9.40 0.61 20.36
N VAL A 39 8.56 0.34 19.38
CA VAL A 39 7.94 -0.99 19.21
C VAL A 39 8.92 -1.90 18.46
N VAL A 40 9.05 -3.15 18.94
CA VAL A 40 9.84 -4.15 18.24
C VAL A 40 9.11 -4.57 16.96
N LYS A 41 9.79 -4.41 15.82
CA LYS A 41 9.21 -4.74 14.51
C LYS A 41 9.54 -6.18 14.13
N PRO A 42 8.64 -6.87 13.41
CA PRO A 42 8.97 -8.15 12.79
C PRO A 42 10.14 -8.00 11.80
N PRO A 43 10.82 -9.10 11.45
CA PRO A 43 11.84 -9.04 10.40
C PRO A 43 11.27 -8.50 9.09
N ILE A 44 12.13 -7.81 8.33
CA ILE A 44 11.72 -7.18 7.06
C ILE A 44 11.09 -8.20 6.11
N GLU A 45 11.66 -9.41 6.04
CA GLU A 45 11.14 -10.45 5.15
C GLU A 45 9.68 -10.81 5.47
N GLU A 46 9.33 -10.82 6.75
CA GLU A 46 7.95 -11.08 7.16
C GLU A 46 7.03 -9.94 6.78
N LEU A 47 7.49 -8.70 6.93
CA LEU A 47 6.71 -7.53 6.54
C LEU A 47 6.46 -7.50 5.04
N VAL A 48 7.47 -7.84 4.24
CA VAL A 48 7.34 -7.92 2.79
C VAL A 48 6.32 -8.98 2.41
N LYS A 49 6.42 -10.17 2.98
CA LYS A 49 5.48 -11.27 2.69
C LYS A 49 4.04 -10.90 3.10
N GLU A 50 3.89 -10.28 4.24
CA GLU A 50 2.58 -9.85 4.74
C GLU A 50 1.93 -8.86 3.77
N HIS A 51 2.69 -7.89 3.29
CA HIS A 51 2.17 -6.91 2.36
C HIS A 51 1.88 -7.52 0.98
N GLN A 52 2.75 -8.43 0.51
CA GLN A 52 2.50 -9.17 -0.73
C GLN A 52 1.21 -9.98 -0.64
N ARG A 53 0.92 -10.56 0.53
CA ARG A 53 -0.34 -11.27 0.74
C ARG A 53 -1.53 -10.33 0.56
N LYS A 54 -1.44 -9.11 1.07
CA LYS A 54 -2.48 -8.09 0.89
C LYS A 54 -2.62 -7.69 -0.57
N ILE A 55 -1.52 -7.57 -1.30
CA ILE A 55 -1.55 -7.31 -2.75
C ILE A 55 -2.24 -8.46 -3.47
N ASN A 56 -1.94 -9.70 -3.10
CA ASN A 56 -2.57 -10.87 -3.73
C ASN A 56 -4.08 -10.90 -3.54
N LEU A 57 -4.58 -10.43 -2.41
CA LEU A 57 -6.02 -10.37 -2.13
C LEU A 57 -6.70 -9.22 -2.86
N ALA A 58 -5.97 -8.24 -3.33
CA ALA A 58 -6.54 -7.00 -3.84
C ALA A 58 -7.12 -7.18 -5.25
N ASP A 59 -8.22 -6.48 -5.51
CA ASP A 59 -8.72 -6.24 -6.86
C ASP A 59 -7.97 -5.06 -7.48
N ILE A 60 -7.62 -4.07 -6.66
CA ILE A 60 -6.91 -2.86 -7.09
C ILE A 60 -5.77 -2.60 -6.12
N VAL A 61 -4.60 -2.28 -6.66
CA VAL A 61 -3.45 -1.79 -5.90
C VAL A 61 -3.37 -0.27 -6.13
N PHE A 62 -3.48 0.48 -5.05
CA PHE A 62 -3.55 1.95 -5.11
C PHE A 62 -2.27 2.53 -4.53
N ILE A 63 -1.54 3.30 -5.35
CA ILE A 63 -0.22 3.81 -4.99
C ILE A 63 -0.35 5.21 -4.41
N ILE A 64 0.17 5.38 -3.19
CA ILE A 64 0.19 6.68 -2.50
C ILE A 64 1.51 7.37 -2.88
N ASN A 65 1.48 8.16 -3.95
CA ASN A 65 2.65 8.83 -4.51
C ASN A 65 2.59 10.34 -4.33
N VAL A 66 2.59 10.79 -3.08
CA VAL A 66 2.52 12.22 -2.76
C VAL A 66 3.69 12.97 -3.40
N ASN A 67 3.39 14.04 -4.14
CA ASN A 67 4.37 14.83 -4.91
C ASN A 67 5.18 13.96 -5.89
N GLY A 68 4.58 12.89 -6.38
CA GLY A 68 5.22 11.98 -7.32
C GLY A 68 6.25 11.05 -6.70
N TYR A 69 6.45 11.08 -5.38
CA TYR A 69 7.48 10.26 -4.75
C TYR A 69 7.09 8.78 -4.73
N ILE A 70 7.99 7.96 -5.25
CA ILE A 70 7.90 6.50 -5.21
C ILE A 70 9.26 5.98 -4.78
N GLY A 71 9.34 5.40 -3.58
CA GLY A 71 10.57 4.82 -3.05
C GLY A 71 10.86 3.43 -3.62
N GLU A 72 12.02 2.90 -3.27
CA GLU A 72 12.46 1.59 -3.77
C GLU A 72 11.50 0.47 -3.38
N ASP A 73 11.07 0.44 -2.12
CA ASP A 73 10.15 -0.61 -1.65
C ASP A 73 8.83 -0.55 -2.40
N THR A 74 8.33 0.65 -2.66
CA THR A 74 7.09 0.83 -3.40
C THR A 74 7.25 0.40 -4.85
N ARG A 75 8.42 0.67 -5.48
CA ARG A 75 8.69 0.17 -6.83
C ARG A 75 8.66 -1.35 -6.89
N ASN A 76 9.24 -2.01 -5.88
CA ASN A 76 9.20 -3.47 -5.79
C ASN A 76 7.77 -3.98 -5.66
N GLU A 77 6.94 -3.29 -4.90
CA GLU A 77 5.53 -3.64 -4.74
C GLU A 77 4.76 -3.46 -6.06
N ILE A 78 5.05 -2.40 -6.80
CA ILE A 78 4.44 -2.17 -8.12
C ILE A 78 4.83 -3.29 -9.09
N GLN A 79 6.11 -3.68 -9.11
CA GLN A 79 6.58 -4.78 -9.95
C GLN A 79 5.88 -6.09 -9.57
N TYR A 80 5.75 -6.35 -8.28
CA TYR A 80 5.05 -7.53 -7.79
C TYR A 80 3.59 -7.55 -8.25
N ALA A 81 2.92 -6.41 -8.09
CA ALA A 81 1.51 -6.27 -8.50
C ALA A 81 1.33 -6.48 -10.01
N ASN A 82 2.23 -5.90 -10.81
CA ASN A 82 2.21 -6.09 -12.27
C ASN A 82 2.42 -7.55 -12.65
N LYS A 83 3.36 -8.22 -11.99
CA LYS A 83 3.64 -9.64 -12.23
C LYS A 83 2.41 -10.51 -11.94
N HIS A 84 1.58 -10.09 -11.01
CA HIS A 84 0.36 -10.81 -10.63
C HIS A 84 -0.90 -10.25 -11.29
N ASN A 85 -0.73 -9.44 -12.34
CA ASN A 85 -1.81 -8.92 -13.16
C ASN A 85 -2.82 -8.08 -12.38
N LYS A 86 -2.38 -7.36 -11.36
CA LYS A 86 -3.24 -6.49 -10.59
C LYS A 86 -3.44 -5.16 -11.30
N LYS A 87 -4.64 -4.60 -11.17
CA LYS A 87 -4.91 -3.25 -11.65
C LYS A 87 -4.23 -2.25 -10.70
N ILE A 88 -3.48 -1.31 -11.26
CA ILE A 88 -2.76 -0.31 -10.48
C ILE A 88 -3.33 1.07 -10.76
N ILE A 89 -3.62 1.81 -9.69
CA ILE A 89 -4.09 3.19 -9.75
C ILE A 89 -3.15 4.03 -8.89
N TYR A 90 -2.86 5.23 -9.32
CA TYR A 90 -1.98 6.16 -8.60
C TYR A 90 -2.81 7.29 -8.01
N LEU A 91 -2.41 7.75 -6.80
CA LEU A 91 -3.05 8.91 -6.16
C LEU A 91 -2.84 10.16 -7.01
N GLU A 92 -1.60 10.35 -7.48
CA GLU A 92 -1.25 11.47 -8.36
C GLU A 92 -0.81 10.94 -9.72
N PRO A 93 -1.03 11.72 -10.80
CA PRO A 93 -0.62 11.29 -12.15
C PRO A 93 0.87 10.99 -12.23
N VAL A 94 1.24 10.00 -13.02
CA VAL A 94 2.62 9.61 -13.29
C VAL A 94 2.98 9.86 -14.75
#